data_0b5f14b6cd2a2390b3bbc2ecbb437b78
#
_entry.id   0b5f14b6cd2a2390b3bbc2ecbb437b78
#
_cell.length_a   1.000
_cell.length_b   1.000
_cell.length_c   1.000
_cell.angle_alpha   90.00
_cell.angle_beta   90.00
_cell.angle_gamma   90.00
#
_symmetry.space_group_name_H-M   'P 1'
#
loop_
_entity.id
_entity.type
_entity.pdbx_description
1 polymer ?
#
loop_
_entity_poly.entity_id
_entity_poly.type
_entity_poly.pdbx_seq_one_letter_code
_entity_poly.pdbx_strand_id
1 'polypeptide(L)'
;RYIIAWKLCTTMKTSDVTETLDLALQASGCDQAHVVHKPRLLSDNGSSYVSGELAEWLGDKKMGHVRGAPYHPQTQGKIERWHQTLKNRILLENYFFPADLEAQIEAFVDHYNHQRYHESINNLTPADVYFGRGQAILKQRERIKRKTMESRRLQYRKHAA
;
A
#
# COMPACT_ATOMS: atom_id res chain seq x y z
N ARG A 1 -3.64 0.86 1.62
CA ARG A 1 -2.63 1.55 0.81
C ARG A 1 -1.20 1.16 1.15
N TYR A 2 -0.97 0.49 2.28
CA TYR A 2 0.35 0.03 2.69
C TYR A 2 0.84 -1.04 1.71
N ILE A 3 2.06 -0.89 1.21
CA ILE A 3 2.74 -1.87 0.35
C ILE A 3 3.42 -2.85 1.30
N ILE A 4 2.90 -4.07 1.38
CA ILE A 4 3.38 -5.10 2.31
C ILE A 4 4.66 -5.73 1.79
N ALA A 5 4.69 -6.06 0.51
CA ALA A 5 5.84 -6.62 -0.19
C ALA A 5 5.82 -6.20 -1.66
N TRP A 6 6.97 -6.27 -2.28
CA TRP A 6 7.17 -6.03 -3.70
C TRP A 6 8.37 -6.87 -4.19
N LYS A 7 8.42 -7.10 -5.48
CA LYS A 7 9.53 -7.78 -6.12
C LYS A 7 9.72 -7.21 -7.53
N LEU A 8 10.97 -6.91 -7.90
CA LEU A 8 11.32 -6.60 -9.27
C LEU A 8 11.58 -7.90 -10.03
N CYS A 9 10.83 -8.12 -11.11
CA CYS A 9 10.93 -9.33 -11.91
C CYS A 9 11.27 -8.99 -13.36
N THR A 10 12.01 -9.85 -14.02
CA THR A 10 12.32 -9.76 -15.46
C THR A 10 11.29 -10.51 -16.32
N THR A 11 10.43 -11.29 -15.70
CA THR A 11 9.35 -12.06 -16.32
C THR A 11 8.01 -11.74 -15.70
N MET A 12 6.93 -12.26 -16.28
CA MET A 12 5.56 -12.16 -15.74
C MET A 12 4.95 -13.56 -15.60
N LYS A 13 5.70 -14.46 -14.99
CA LYS A 13 5.25 -15.85 -14.76
C LYS A 13 4.44 -15.95 -13.48
N THR A 14 3.68 -17.03 -13.35
CA THR A 14 2.93 -17.35 -12.11
C THR A 14 3.86 -17.47 -10.92
N SER A 15 5.07 -18.02 -11.10
CA SER A 15 6.09 -18.11 -10.05
C SER A 15 6.48 -16.74 -9.47
N ASP A 16 6.57 -15.70 -10.31
CA ASP A 16 6.87 -14.34 -9.84
C ASP A 16 5.76 -13.80 -8.93
N VAL A 17 4.51 -14.15 -9.24
CA VAL A 17 3.34 -13.79 -8.43
C VAL A 17 3.35 -14.54 -7.10
N THR A 18 3.52 -15.86 -7.12
CA THR A 18 3.51 -16.68 -5.89
C THR A 18 4.65 -16.33 -4.95
N GLU A 19 5.85 -16.08 -5.45
CA GLU A 19 6.99 -15.62 -4.65
C GLU A 19 6.71 -14.25 -3.99
N THR A 20 6.12 -13.31 -4.73
CA THR A 20 5.73 -12.01 -4.16
C THR A 20 4.66 -12.15 -3.08
N LEU A 21 3.71 -13.08 -3.26
CA LEU A 21 2.68 -13.38 -2.27
C LEU A 21 3.26 -14.07 -1.03
N ASP A 22 4.24 -14.96 -1.18
CA ASP A 22 4.94 -15.56 -0.04
C ASP A 22 5.68 -14.49 0.79
N LEU A 23 6.38 -13.56 0.13
CA LEU A 23 6.98 -12.41 0.82
C LEU A 23 5.93 -11.59 1.57
N ALA A 24 4.78 -11.33 0.97
CA ALA A 24 3.69 -10.59 1.59
C ALA A 24 3.09 -11.32 2.80
N LEU A 25 2.90 -12.63 2.71
CA LEU A 25 2.41 -13.45 3.81
C LEU A 25 3.38 -13.45 4.99
N GLN A 26 4.68 -13.63 4.73
CA GLN A 26 5.73 -13.55 5.74
C GLN A 26 5.80 -12.19 6.41
N ALA A 27 5.86 -11.11 5.62
CA ALA A 27 5.96 -9.75 6.14
C ALA A 27 4.72 -9.31 6.95
N SER A 28 3.55 -9.87 6.66
CA SER A 28 2.32 -9.60 7.41
C SER A 28 2.06 -10.58 8.56
N GLY A 29 2.86 -11.65 8.70
CA GLY A 29 2.62 -12.75 9.64
C GLY A 29 1.39 -13.59 9.32
N CYS A 30 0.81 -13.42 8.12
CA CYS A 30 -0.37 -14.20 7.69
C CYS A 30 -0.04 -15.64 7.27
N ASP A 31 1.24 -16.00 7.16
CA ASP A 31 1.73 -17.35 6.93
C ASP A 31 1.58 -18.26 8.17
N GLN A 32 1.51 -17.66 9.36
CA GLN A 32 1.51 -18.39 10.63
C GLN A 32 0.25 -19.23 10.81
N ALA A 33 0.41 -20.41 11.44
CA ALA A 33 -0.64 -21.43 11.58
C ALA A 33 -1.86 -20.95 12.40
N HIS A 34 -1.67 -20.02 13.35
CA HIS A 34 -2.75 -19.49 14.18
C HIS A 34 -3.65 -18.47 13.46
N VAL A 35 -3.26 -17.98 12.28
CA VAL A 35 -4.05 -17.04 11.51
C VAL A 35 -5.14 -17.77 10.74
N VAL A 36 -6.35 -17.75 11.28
CA VAL A 36 -7.52 -18.44 10.71
C VAL A 36 -8.06 -17.70 9.46
N HIS A 37 -8.09 -16.37 9.51
CA HIS A 37 -8.60 -15.56 8.40
C HIS A 37 -7.47 -15.07 7.53
N LYS A 38 -7.25 -15.76 6.43
CA LYS A 38 -6.27 -15.35 5.42
C LYS A 38 -6.80 -14.19 4.55
N PRO A 39 -5.93 -13.29 4.09
CA PRO A 39 -6.34 -12.26 3.15
C PRO A 39 -6.82 -12.86 1.82
N ARG A 40 -7.63 -12.09 1.08
CA ARG A 40 -8.01 -12.43 -0.29
C ARG A 40 -7.13 -11.71 -1.28
N LEU A 41 -6.66 -12.42 -2.29
CA LEU A 41 -5.98 -11.81 -3.42
C LEU A 41 -7.03 -11.09 -4.29
N LEU A 42 -6.78 -9.83 -4.61
CA LEU A 42 -7.51 -9.08 -5.62
C LEU A 42 -6.57 -8.83 -6.79
N SER A 43 -6.90 -9.33 -7.97
CA SER A 43 -6.10 -9.17 -9.19
C SER A 43 -6.93 -8.73 -10.39
N ASP A 44 -6.26 -8.42 -11.48
CA ASP A 44 -6.84 -8.36 -12.82
C ASP A 44 -7.00 -9.76 -13.43
N ASN A 45 -7.24 -9.82 -14.74
CA ASN A 45 -7.36 -11.06 -15.51
C ASN A 45 -6.10 -11.34 -16.34
N GLY A 46 -4.93 -10.85 -15.92
CA GLY A 46 -3.66 -11.17 -16.55
C GLY A 46 -3.39 -12.67 -16.57
N SER A 47 -2.61 -13.14 -17.54
CA SER A 47 -2.36 -14.58 -17.75
C SER A 47 -1.83 -15.30 -16.52
N SER A 48 -0.94 -14.66 -15.75
CA SER A 48 -0.39 -15.20 -14.50
C SER A 48 -1.45 -15.37 -13.40
N TYR A 49 -2.50 -14.53 -13.41
CA TYR A 49 -3.56 -14.56 -12.40
C TYR A 49 -4.72 -15.52 -12.74
N VAL A 50 -4.81 -15.98 -13.99
CA VAL A 50 -5.84 -16.96 -14.43
C VAL A 50 -5.28 -18.38 -14.51
N SER A 51 -4.01 -18.59 -14.22
CA SER A 51 -3.36 -19.90 -14.28
C SER A 51 -3.90 -20.88 -13.23
N GLY A 52 -3.96 -22.16 -13.57
CA GLY A 52 -4.31 -23.22 -12.65
C GLY A 52 -3.30 -23.36 -11.52
N GLU A 53 -2.02 -23.13 -11.81
CA GLU A 53 -0.90 -23.16 -10.87
C GLU A 53 -1.08 -22.16 -9.70
N LEU A 54 -1.54 -20.92 -10.02
CA LEU A 54 -1.87 -19.95 -8.99
C LEU A 54 -3.09 -20.39 -8.17
N ALA A 55 -4.09 -20.99 -8.82
CA ALA A 55 -5.30 -21.45 -8.13
C ALA A 55 -4.97 -22.56 -7.12
N GLU A 56 -4.10 -23.51 -7.48
CA GLU A 56 -3.62 -24.56 -6.60
C GLU A 56 -2.83 -23.96 -5.42
N TRP A 57 -1.88 -23.07 -5.69
CA TRP A 57 -1.09 -22.40 -4.66
C TRP A 57 -1.98 -21.64 -3.67
N LEU A 58 -2.98 -20.90 -4.16
CA LEU A 58 -3.93 -20.18 -3.29
C LEU A 58 -4.78 -21.15 -2.44
N GLY A 59 -5.17 -22.28 -3.01
CA GLY A 59 -5.85 -23.36 -2.30
C GLY A 59 -5.03 -23.89 -1.13
N ASP A 60 -3.76 -24.19 -1.36
CA ASP A 60 -2.83 -24.68 -0.34
C ASP A 60 -2.63 -23.65 0.80
N LYS A 61 -2.56 -22.37 0.46
CA LYS A 61 -2.46 -21.28 1.43
C LYS A 61 -3.80 -20.91 2.08
N LYS A 62 -4.91 -21.52 1.67
CA LYS A 62 -6.29 -21.20 2.10
C LYS A 62 -6.68 -19.74 1.87
N MET A 63 -6.20 -19.16 0.80
CA MET A 63 -6.48 -17.79 0.38
C MET A 63 -7.59 -17.75 -0.67
N GLY A 64 -8.53 -16.82 -0.50
CA GLY A 64 -9.52 -16.54 -1.54
C GLY A 64 -8.93 -15.68 -2.67
N HIS A 65 -9.47 -15.83 -3.88
CA HIS A 65 -9.11 -15.03 -5.04
C HIS A 65 -10.35 -14.29 -5.57
N VAL A 66 -10.22 -12.99 -5.75
CA VAL A 66 -11.23 -12.14 -6.40
C VAL A 66 -10.59 -11.48 -7.60
N ARG A 67 -11.12 -11.73 -8.78
CA ARG A 67 -10.68 -11.09 -10.02
C ARG A 67 -11.59 -9.92 -10.37
N GLY A 68 -11.00 -8.84 -10.89
CA GLY A 68 -11.77 -7.71 -11.40
C GLY A 68 -12.71 -8.17 -12.53
N ALA A 69 -13.95 -7.65 -12.52
CA ALA A 69 -14.84 -7.89 -13.64
C ALA A 69 -14.24 -7.28 -14.94
N PRO A 70 -14.38 -7.95 -16.09
CA PRO A 70 -13.97 -7.38 -17.37
C PRO A 70 -14.60 -5.99 -17.56
N TYR A 71 -13.81 -5.04 -18.06
CA TYR A 71 -14.24 -3.65 -18.32
C TYR A 71 -14.67 -2.83 -17.08
N HIS A 72 -14.33 -3.27 -15.86
CA HIS A 72 -14.55 -2.52 -14.62
C HIS A 72 -13.22 -2.05 -13.98
N PRO A 73 -12.59 -0.97 -14.47
CA PRO A 73 -11.29 -0.51 -14.00
C PRO A 73 -11.31 0.02 -12.55
N GLN A 74 -12.47 0.37 -12.02
CA GLN A 74 -12.60 0.94 -10.68
C GLN A 74 -12.08 0.02 -9.57
N THR A 75 -12.15 -1.30 -9.77
CA THR A 75 -11.67 -2.30 -8.81
C THR A 75 -10.15 -2.24 -8.64
N GLN A 76 -9.43 -1.88 -9.69
CA GLN A 76 -7.96 -1.83 -9.74
C GLN A 76 -7.39 -0.41 -9.58
N GLY A 77 -8.22 0.63 -9.60
CA GLY A 77 -7.79 2.03 -9.64
C GLY A 77 -6.81 2.48 -8.55
N LYS A 78 -6.73 1.74 -7.42
CA LYS A 78 -5.73 2.04 -6.37
C LYS A 78 -4.34 1.57 -6.76
N ILE A 79 -4.22 0.37 -7.31
CA ILE A 79 -2.93 -0.18 -7.74
C ILE A 79 -2.45 0.48 -9.03
N GLU A 80 -3.34 0.77 -9.96
CA GLU A 80 -3.02 1.53 -11.18
C GLU A 80 -2.44 2.90 -10.85
N ARG A 81 -3.07 3.63 -9.92
CA ARG A 81 -2.56 4.94 -9.47
C ARG A 81 -1.21 4.81 -8.75
N TRP A 82 -0.99 3.74 -8.03
CA TRP A 82 0.31 3.47 -7.43
C TRP A 82 1.37 3.22 -8.49
N HIS A 83 1.09 2.35 -9.47
CA HIS A 83 1.99 2.10 -10.60
C HIS A 83 2.30 3.38 -11.38
N GLN A 84 1.29 4.23 -11.64
CA GLN A 84 1.51 5.51 -12.30
C GLN A 84 2.43 6.42 -11.46
N THR A 85 2.24 6.46 -10.14
CA THR A 85 3.08 7.27 -9.25
C THR A 85 4.52 6.75 -9.22
N LEU A 86 4.70 5.43 -9.17
CA LEU A 86 6.01 4.79 -9.25
C LEU A 86 6.70 5.09 -10.58
N LYS A 87 6.01 4.86 -11.69
CA LYS A 87 6.54 5.13 -13.03
C LYS A 87 6.97 6.59 -13.19
N ASN A 88 6.17 7.53 -12.76
CA ASN A 88 6.49 8.96 -12.84
C ASN A 88 7.74 9.32 -12.03
N ARG A 89 8.07 8.57 -10.98
CA ARG A 89 9.28 8.78 -10.19
C ARG A 89 10.49 8.08 -10.82
N ILE A 90 10.34 6.80 -11.16
CA ILE A 90 11.42 5.95 -11.65
C ILE A 90 11.87 6.38 -13.05
N LEU A 91 10.96 6.77 -13.95
CA LEU A 91 11.30 7.15 -15.33
C LEU A 91 11.98 8.53 -15.45
N LEU A 92 12.18 9.25 -14.36
CA LEU A 92 12.93 10.52 -14.36
C LEU A 92 14.44 10.31 -14.36
N GLU A 93 14.91 9.13 -14.04
CA GLU A 93 16.33 8.80 -13.92
C GLU A 93 16.70 7.63 -14.84
N ASN A 94 17.97 7.58 -15.23
CA ASN A 94 18.54 6.44 -15.98
C ASN A 94 19.21 5.49 -14.99
N TYR A 95 18.93 4.21 -15.13
CA TYR A 95 19.50 3.15 -14.31
C TYR A 95 20.45 2.32 -15.17
N PHE A 96 21.69 2.17 -14.74
CA PHE A 96 22.70 1.40 -15.46
C PHE A 96 22.67 -0.07 -15.06
N PHE A 97 22.33 -0.36 -13.81
CA PHE A 97 22.24 -1.72 -13.28
C PHE A 97 20.89 -2.00 -12.66
N PRO A 98 20.40 -3.26 -12.73
CA PRO A 98 19.15 -3.65 -12.06
C PRO A 98 19.15 -3.35 -10.55
N ALA A 99 20.31 -3.46 -9.88
CA ALA A 99 20.44 -3.15 -8.46
C ALA A 99 20.17 -1.67 -8.14
N ASP A 100 20.54 -0.75 -9.04
CA ASP A 100 20.28 0.68 -8.86
C ASP A 100 18.77 0.94 -8.91
N LEU A 101 18.08 0.31 -9.86
CA LEU A 101 16.63 0.39 -9.98
C LEU A 101 15.92 -0.20 -8.75
N GLU A 102 16.40 -1.35 -8.27
CA GLU A 102 15.84 -2.01 -7.08
C GLU A 102 15.98 -1.13 -5.83
N ALA A 103 17.16 -0.55 -5.60
CA ALA A 103 17.38 0.38 -4.49
C ALA A 103 16.49 1.63 -4.57
N GLN A 104 16.23 2.16 -5.75
CA GLN A 104 15.30 3.29 -5.93
C GLN A 104 13.85 2.92 -5.69
N ILE A 105 13.43 1.72 -6.10
CA ILE A 105 12.09 1.21 -5.79
C ILE A 105 11.94 1.02 -4.28
N GLU A 106 12.93 0.46 -3.59
CA GLU A 106 12.91 0.30 -2.14
C GLU A 106 12.77 1.64 -1.42
N ALA A 107 13.59 2.63 -1.77
CA ALA A 107 13.51 3.97 -1.21
C ALA A 107 12.14 4.63 -1.48
N PHE A 108 11.59 4.42 -2.68
CA PHE A 108 10.27 4.91 -3.03
C PHE A 108 9.17 4.24 -2.19
N VAL A 109 9.22 2.92 -2.01
CA VAL A 109 8.24 2.16 -1.20
C VAL A 109 8.30 2.59 0.26
N ASP A 110 9.50 2.78 0.81
CA ASP A 110 9.67 3.29 2.18
C ASP A 110 9.04 4.68 2.35
N HIS A 111 9.39 5.61 1.46
CA HIS A 111 8.79 6.95 1.46
C HIS A 111 7.26 6.90 1.29
N TYR A 112 6.75 6.06 0.39
CA TYR A 112 5.32 5.90 0.15
C TYR A 112 4.60 5.40 1.40
N ASN A 113 5.15 4.42 2.09
CA ASN A 113 4.55 3.82 3.26
C ASN A 113 4.62 4.71 4.50
N HIS A 114 5.74 5.40 4.71
CA HIS A 114 6.04 6.06 5.97
C HIS A 114 5.96 7.58 5.95
N GLN A 115 6.09 8.22 4.78
CA GLN A 115 6.18 9.68 4.68
C GLN A 115 5.08 10.32 3.84
N ARG A 116 4.52 9.60 2.86
CA ARG A 116 3.49 10.14 1.99
C ARG A 116 2.12 10.14 2.66
N TYR A 117 1.56 11.32 2.81
CA TYR A 117 0.17 11.49 3.27
C TYR A 117 -0.83 11.25 2.13
N HIS A 118 -1.98 10.64 2.48
CA HIS A 118 -3.06 10.38 1.54
C HIS A 118 -4.37 10.98 2.03
N GLU A 119 -4.96 11.85 1.24
CA GLU A 119 -6.24 12.49 1.55
C GLU A 119 -7.35 11.46 1.82
N SER A 120 -7.44 10.40 1.01
CA SER A 120 -8.45 9.35 1.15
C SER A 120 -8.39 8.53 2.45
N ILE A 121 -7.36 8.72 3.25
CA ILE A 121 -7.21 8.14 4.60
C ILE A 121 -6.95 9.26 5.63
N ASN A 122 -7.61 10.40 5.47
CA ASN A 122 -7.54 11.56 6.36
C ASN A 122 -6.13 12.13 6.52
N ASN A 123 -5.37 12.19 5.45
CA ASN A 123 -3.97 12.65 5.45
C ASN A 123 -3.10 11.91 6.47
N LEU A 124 -3.32 10.60 6.61
CA LEU A 124 -2.41 9.70 7.31
C LEU A 124 -1.45 9.05 6.31
N THR A 125 -0.36 8.51 6.82
CA THR A 125 0.50 7.64 6.02
C THR A 125 -0.10 6.23 5.93
N PRO A 126 0.20 5.45 4.88
CA PRO A 126 -0.22 4.04 4.81
C PRO A 126 0.20 3.23 6.05
N ALA A 127 1.41 3.46 6.56
CA ALA A 127 1.93 2.80 7.75
C ALA A 127 1.12 3.14 9.01
N ASP A 128 0.68 4.40 9.18
CA ASP A 128 -0.12 4.78 10.34
C ASP A 128 -1.45 4.04 10.40
N VAL A 129 -2.05 3.80 9.23
CA VAL A 129 -3.30 3.04 9.13
C VAL A 129 -3.05 1.55 9.32
N TYR A 130 -2.01 1.01 8.67
CA TYR A 130 -1.70 -0.42 8.71
C TYR A 130 -1.36 -0.89 10.13
N PHE A 131 -0.57 -0.11 10.87
CA PHE A 131 -0.18 -0.41 12.25
C PHE A 131 -1.19 0.09 13.31
N GLY A 132 -2.38 0.55 12.92
CA GLY A 132 -3.45 0.94 13.84
C GLY A 132 -3.23 2.26 14.59
N ARG A 133 -2.23 3.08 14.20
CA ARG A 133 -1.91 4.37 14.86
C ARG A 133 -2.85 5.50 14.46
N GLY A 134 -3.60 5.34 13.37
CA GLY A 134 -4.36 6.40 12.71
C GLY A 134 -5.31 7.15 13.64
N GLN A 135 -6.11 6.44 14.44
CA GLN A 135 -7.07 7.07 15.35
C GLN A 135 -6.42 7.94 16.43
N ALA A 136 -5.30 7.50 16.98
CA ALA A 136 -4.56 8.28 17.98
C ALA A 136 -4.01 9.58 17.37
N ILE A 137 -3.46 9.50 16.16
CA ILE A 137 -2.93 10.66 15.42
C ILE A 137 -4.07 11.66 15.10
N LEU A 138 -5.20 11.20 14.62
CA LEU A 138 -6.35 12.07 14.30
C LEU A 138 -6.87 12.77 15.54
N LYS A 139 -7.02 12.06 16.65
CA LYS A 139 -7.44 12.63 17.95
C LYS A 139 -6.46 13.70 18.45
N GLN A 140 -5.16 13.44 18.31
CA GLN A 140 -4.14 14.42 18.67
C GLN A 140 -4.20 15.67 17.78
N ARG A 141 -4.36 15.51 16.45
CA ARG A 141 -4.50 16.64 15.51
C ARG A 141 -5.72 17.49 15.83
N GLU A 142 -6.85 16.87 16.16
CA GLU A 142 -8.07 17.57 16.57
C GLU A 142 -7.84 18.38 17.86
N ARG A 143 -7.19 17.79 18.87
CA ARG A 143 -6.83 18.48 20.10
C ARG A 143 -5.93 19.71 19.85
N ILE A 144 -4.92 19.55 18.99
CA ILE A 144 -4.02 20.65 18.61
C ILE A 144 -4.80 21.75 17.89
N LYS A 145 -5.62 21.37 16.90
CA LYS A 145 -6.47 22.32 16.14
C LYS A 145 -7.35 23.14 17.08
N ARG A 146 -8.04 22.47 18.03
CA ARG A 146 -8.90 23.15 19.01
C ARG A 146 -8.13 24.15 19.85
N LYS A 147 -7.00 23.74 20.44
CA LYS A 147 -6.14 24.63 21.23
C LYS A 147 -5.64 25.83 20.42
N THR A 148 -5.23 25.61 19.18
CA THR A 148 -4.77 26.69 18.28
C THR A 148 -5.88 27.68 18.00
N MET A 149 -7.09 27.20 17.73
CA MET A 149 -8.27 28.06 17.50
C MET A 149 -8.64 28.87 18.74
N GLU A 150 -8.62 28.26 19.91
CA GLU A 150 -8.86 28.94 21.20
C GLU A 150 -7.81 30.03 21.46
N SER A 151 -6.55 29.72 21.28
CA SER A 151 -5.46 30.69 21.43
C SER A 151 -5.59 31.88 20.48
N ARG A 152 -5.87 31.63 19.19
CA ARG A 152 -6.09 32.70 18.21
C ARG A 152 -7.29 33.59 18.57
N ARG A 153 -8.39 33.00 19.05
CA ARG A 153 -9.56 33.76 19.52
C ARG A 153 -9.23 34.65 20.72
N LEU A 154 -8.45 34.14 21.66
CA LEU A 154 -8.01 34.93 22.82
C LEU A 154 -7.09 36.08 22.42
N GLN A 155 -6.13 35.85 21.52
CA GLN A 155 -5.26 36.88 20.98
C GLN A 155 -6.06 37.97 20.27
N TYR A 156 -6.99 37.57 19.41
CA TYR A 156 -7.84 38.54 18.69
C TYR A 156 -8.63 39.45 19.66
N ARG A 157 -9.24 38.87 20.70
CA ARG A 157 -9.95 39.63 21.74
C ARG A 157 -9.06 40.61 22.49
N LYS A 158 -7.81 40.25 22.77
CA LYS A 158 -6.84 41.15 23.44
C LYS A 158 -6.40 42.32 22.56
N HIS A 159 -6.39 42.14 21.25
CA HIS A 159 -6.02 43.21 20.31
C HIS A 159 -7.21 44.09 19.89
N ALA A 160 -8.44 43.63 20.10
CA ALA A 160 -9.67 44.35 19.78
C ALA A 160 -10.25 45.14 20.96
N ALA A 161 -9.66 45.02 22.13
CA ALA A 161 -9.96 45.77 23.35
C ALA A 161 -8.87 46.82 23.60
#